data_fd6720364c0204633d2687d97ce68d99
#
_entry.id   fd6720364c0204633d2687d97ce68d99
#
_cell.length_a   1.000
_cell.length_b   1.000
_cell.length_c   1.000
_cell.angle_alpha   90.00
_cell.angle_beta   90.00
_cell.angle_gamma   90.00
#
_symmetry.space_group_name_H-M   'P 1'
#
loop_
_entity.id
_entity.type
_entity.pdbx_description
1 polymer ?
#
loop_
_entity_poly.entity_id
_entity_poly.type
_entity_poly.pdbx_seq_one_letter_code
_entity_poly.pdbx_strand_id
1 'polypeptide(L)'
;RAVCSFVATEVSVAKLNKANLKKTLYYLQRNGLRETWISVRERLTETDRYFFVPCSEAELEKQSDRKWDNPITFSIAEPLYRTPETYLKRVVTSVMVHSYPHWELILADATEDRSVEETLMQQGFLKEQPTDGETEPVAADPRIRYVHLKENAGIAANTNQALPYAKGAYIGLLDHDDVLTPDALYEMADAVTKAYDRGVKVTFAYSDEDKCDGEETRYYDPNHKENFNYDLILSNNYICHFLVMDAELMKRLQFRPECDGAQDYDLVLRAVAEVLATDGQAGEKSILHIPKVLYHWRCHEASTAANPHSKKYAYEAGLRALRDHAALRGIPATACETRHVGFYRLQYTDVLQNRPDVAAVGGRVL
;
A
#
# COMPACT_ATOMS: atom_id res chain seq x y z
N ARG A 1 46.85 1.94 5.57
CA ARG A 1 46.22 1.85 6.96
C ARG A 1 45.60 3.17 7.43
N ALA A 2 44.95 3.97 6.58
CA ALA A 2 44.34 5.25 6.97
C ALA A 2 42.96 5.52 6.31
N VAL A 3 42.32 4.56 5.66
CA VAL A 3 41.04 4.78 4.94
C VAL A 3 39.85 4.08 5.61
N CYS A 4 40.05 3.25 6.64
CA CYS A 4 38.96 2.50 7.27
C CYS A 4 38.29 3.16 8.47
N SER A 5 38.68 4.35 8.93
CA SER A 5 38.13 4.96 10.15
C SER A 5 37.08 6.05 9.93
N PHE A 6 36.81 6.49 8.69
CA PHE A 6 35.89 7.61 8.44
C PHE A 6 34.44 7.18 8.10
N VAL A 7 34.23 5.94 7.68
CA VAL A 7 32.87 5.47 7.30
C VAL A 7 32.02 5.03 8.50
N ALA A 8 32.64 4.72 9.62
CA ALA A 8 31.91 4.21 10.81
C ALA A 8 31.20 5.29 11.65
N THR A 9 31.56 6.57 11.48
CA THR A 9 31.06 7.65 12.33
C THR A 9 29.81 8.35 11.80
N GLU A 10 29.58 8.39 10.50
CA GLU A 10 28.39 9.04 9.91
C GLU A 10 27.12 8.21 10.01
N VAL A 11 27.22 6.90 10.01
CA VAL A 11 26.08 5.98 10.14
C VAL A 11 25.43 6.04 11.53
N SER A 12 26.19 6.44 12.55
CA SER A 12 25.73 6.46 13.96
C SER A 12 24.83 7.66 14.30
N VAL A 13 25.07 8.83 13.71
CA VAL A 13 24.37 10.09 14.09
C VAL A 13 22.98 10.19 13.46
N ALA A 14 22.79 9.71 12.24
CA ALA A 14 21.49 9.72 11.58
C ALA A 14 20.46 8.80 12.26
N LYS A 15 20.91 7.77 13.01
CA LYS A 15 20.05 6.85 13.76
C LYS A 15 19.56 7.42 15.11
N LEU A 16 20.15 8.51 15.60
CA LEU A 16 19.82 9.17 16.87
C LEU A 16 19.00 10.47 16.63
N ASN A 17 17.78 10.36 16.15
CA ASN A 17 16.86 11.49 16.02
C ASN A 17 15.73 11.42 17.05
N LYS A 18 14.99 12.56 17.23
CA LYS A 18 13.88 12.67 18.20
C LYS A 18 12.77 11.64 17.95
N ALA A 19 12.51 11.30 16.67
CA ALA A 19 11.49 10.32 16.30
C ALA A 19 11.89 8.90 16.73
N ASN A 20 13.16 8.52 16.51
CA ASN A 20 13.69 7.23 16.95
C ASN A 20 13.73 7.11 18.47
N LEU A 21 14.02 8.21 19.19
CA LEU A 21 13.96 8.21 20.65
C LEU A 21 12.54 7.99 21.17
N LYS A 22 11.54 8.66 20.58
CA LYS A 22 10.12 8.45 20.91
C LYS A 22 9.69 7.00 20.63
N LYS A 23 10.07 6.44 19.47
CA LYS A 23 9.80 5.03 19.14
C LYS A 23 10.44 4.08 20.15
N THR A 24 11.68 4.33 20.54
CA THR A 24 12.40 3.50 21.52
C THR A 24 11.74 3.56 22.90
N LEU A 25 11.32 4.74 23.35
CA LEU A 25 10.61 4.91 24.62
C LEU A 25 9.26 4.17 24.62
N TYR A 26 8.50 4.29 23.53
CA TYR A 26 7.24 3.56 23.36
C TYR A 26 7.45 2.06 23.39
N TYR A 27 8.46 1.57 22.64
CA TYR A 27 8.77 0.16 22.60
C TYR A 27 9.22 -0.37 23.97
N LEU A 28 9.97 0.45 24.72
CA LEU A 28 10.42 0.15 26.09
C LEU A 28 9.23 -0.01 27.04
N GLN A 29 8.26 0.89 27.00
CA GLN A 29 7.06 0.81 27.83
C GLN A 29 6.23 -0.42 27.56
N ARG A 30 6.17 -0.88 26.30
CA ARG A 30 5.37 -2.02 25.87
C ARG A 30 6.07 -3.37 26.04
N ASN A 31 7.34 -3.43 25.77
CA ASN A 31 8.11 -4.68 25.65
C ASN A 31 9.20 -4.89 26.71
N GLY A 32 9.48 -3.87 27.52
CA GLY A 32 10.49 -3.91 28.57
C GLY A 32 11.92 -3.73 28.08
N LEU A 33 12.86 -3.67 29.04
CA LEU A 33 14.27 -3.31 28.78
C LEU A 33 15.00 -4.31 27.88
N ARG A 34 14.78 -5.61 28.08
CA ARG A 34 15.51 -6.67 27.33
C ARG A 34 15.21 -6.62 25.85
N GLU A 35 13.93 -6.60 25.48
CA GLU A 35 13.48 -6.59 24.08
C GLU A 35 13.86 -5.27 23.40
N THR A 36 13.76 -4.15 24.13
CA THR A 36 14.20 -2.85 23.62
C THR A 36 15.69 -2.83 23.33
N TRP A 37 16.51 -3.41 24.22
CA TRP A 37 17.95 -3.53 24.00
C TRP A 37 18.27 -4.37 22.76
N ILE A 38 17.59 -5.50 22.58
CA ILE A 38 17.76 -6.36 21.39
C ILE A 38 17.43 -5.56 20.13
N SER A 39 16.26 -4.93 20.07
CA SER A 39 15.84 -4.14 18.90
C SER A 39 16.76 -2.95 18.60
N VAL A 40 17.25 -2.27 19.63
CA VAL A 40 18.22 -1.19 19.45
C VAL A 40 19.55 -1.73 18.92
N ARG A 41 20.03 -2.85 19.48
CA ARG A 41 21.28 -3.48 19.03
C ARG A 41 21.17 -3.94 17.57
N GLU A 42 20.10 -4.60 17.21
CA GLU A 42 19.83 -5.04 15.82
C GLU A 42 19.91 -3.85 14.88
N ARG A 43 19.17 -2.76 15.16
CA ARG A 43 19.21 -1.54 14.37
C ARG A 43 20.58 -0.87 14.28
N LEU A 44 21.38 -0.93 15.32
CA LEU A 44 22.74 -0.36 15.33
C LEU A 44 23.73 -1.23 14.54
N THR A 45 23.50 -2.55 14.51
CA THR A 45 24.36 -3.51 13.81
C THR A 45 23.91 -3.79 12.36
N GLU A 46 22.68 -3.42 12.02
CA GLU A 46 22.14 -3.54 10.70
C GLU A 46 22.83 -2.56 9.75
N THR A 47 23.67 -3.10 8.89
CA THR A 47 24.23 -2.37 7.74
C THR A 47 23.24 -2.54 6.61
N ASP A 48 22.31 -1.59 6.47
CA ASP A 48 21.43 -1.52 5.32
C ASP A 48 22.30 -1.30 4.06
N ARG A 49 22.41 -2.35 3.26
CA ARG A 49 23.12 -2.34 1.98
C ARG A 49 22.15 -2.32 0.80
N TYR A 50 20.89 -2.03 1.08
CA TYR A 50 19.89 -1.96 0.03
C TYR A 50 20.13 -0.75 -0.87
N PHE A 51 20.07 -0.99 -2.16
CA PHE A 51 20.09 0.02 -3.20
C PHE A 51 18.93 -0.29 -4.16
N PHE A 52 17.98 0.60 -4.26
CA PHE A 52 16.98 0.51 -5.30
C PHE A 52 17.64 0.68 -6.68
N VAL A 53 17.37 -0.25 -7.57
CA VAL A 53 17.83 -0.20 -8.96
C VAL A 53 16.63 0.06 -9.84
N PRO A 54 16.45 1.28 -10.38
CA PRO A 54 15.31 1.60 -11.23
C PRO A 54 15.38 0.82 -12.54
N CYS A 55 14.23 0.61 -13.16
CA CYS A 55 14.14 0.08 -14.52
C CYS A 55 14.93 1.01 -15.48
N SER A 56 15.74 0.44 -16.35
CA SER A 56 16.56 1.24 -17.28
C SER A 56 15.70 1.91 -18.34
N GLU A 57 16.14 3.06 -18.86
CA GLU A 57 15.46 3.78 -19.95
C GLU A 57 15.22 2.87 -21.16
N ALA A 58 16.23 2.09 -21.56
CA ALA A 58 16.12 1.14 -22.69
C ALA A 58 15.05 0.06 -22.45
N GLU A 59 14.86 -0.41 -21.21
CA GLU A 59 13.80 -1.36 -20.91
C GLU A 59 12.43 -0.66 -20.87
N LEU A 60 12.34 0.57 -20.34
CA LEU A 60 11.11 1.36 -20.36
C LEU A 60 10.64 1.67 -21.78
N GLU A 61 11.57 2.01 -22.70
CA GLU A 61 11.28 2.19 -24.12
C GLU A 61 10.73 0.90 -24.74
N LYS A 62 11.40 -0.23 -24.50
CA LYS A 62 10.95 -1.53 -24.99
C LYS A 62 9.57 -1.92 -24.43
N GLN A 63 9.30 -1.61 -23.17
CA GLN A 63 8.00 -1.82 -22.53
C GLN A 63 6.92 -0.96 -23.21
N SER A 64 7.23 0.31 -23.51
CA SER A 64 6.30 1.24 -24.16
C SER A 64 5.99 0.84 -25.61
N ASP A 65 6.93 0.23 -26.32
CA ASP A 65 6.77 -0.24 -27.69
C ASP A 65 5.99 -1.56 -27.81
N ARG A 66 5.79 -2.26 -26.69
CA ARG A 66 5.10 -3.54 -26.67
C ARG A 66 3.66 -3.40 -27.15
N LYS A 67 3.26 -4.21 -28.12
CA LYS A 67 1.86 -4.36 -28.56
C LYS A 67 1.13 -5.35 -27.64
N TRP A 68 -0.06 -4.97 -27.23
CA TRP A 68 -0.95 -5.77 -26.41
C TRP A 68 -2.20 -6.11 -27.21
N ASP A 69 -2.51 -7.40 -27.37
CA ASP A 69 -3.71 -7.82 -28.12
C ASP A 69 -4.99 -7.45 -27.33
N ASN A 70 -4.97 -7.66 -26.02
CA ASN A 70 -6.05 -7.31 -25.09
C ASN A 70 -5.46 -6.55 -23.89
N PRO A 71 -5.25 -5.24 -24.01
CA PRO A 71 -4.62 -4.48 -22.95
C PRO A 71 -5.49 -4.43 -21.68
N ILE A 72 -4.88 -4.68 -20.55
CA ILE A 72 -5.51 -4.50 -19.24
C ILE A 72 -5.56 -3.00 -18.93
N THR A 73 -6.71 -2.47 -18.60
CA THR A 73 -6.84 -1.06 -18.21
C THR A 73 -6.83 -0.90 -16.70
N PHE A 74 -6.06 0.06 -16.20
CA PHE A 74 -5.98 0.37 -14.77
C PHE A 74 -6.57 1.73 -14.46
N SER A 75 -7.36 1.82 -13.41
CA SER A 75 -7.73 3.09 -12.79
C SER A 75 -6.91 3.24 -11.51
N ILE A 76 -6.12 4.29 -11.39
CA ILE A 76 -5.42 4.63 -10.15
C ILE A 76 -6.31 5.57 -9.36
N ALA A 77 -6.78 5.12 -8.20
CA ALA A 77 -7.62 5.93 -7.31
C ALA A 77 -6.74 6.55 -6.21
N GLU A 78 -6.72 7.87 -6.19
CA GLU A 78 -5.89 8.67 -5.30
C GLU A 78 -6.76 9.67 -4.52
N PRO A 79 -7.04 9.41 -3.23
CA PRO A 79 -7.70 10.34 -2.37
C PRO A 79 -6.73 11.45 -1.94
N LEU A 80 -7.07 12.70 -2.24
CA LEU A 80 -6.31 13.88 -1.85
C LEU A 80 -6.95 14.57 -0.65
N TYR A 81 -6.11 15.05 0.27
CA TYR A 81 -6.53 15.91 1.36
C TYR A 81 -5.37 16.79 1.84
N ARG A 82 -5.44 18.09 1.57
CA ARG A 82 -4.40 19.07 1.94
C ARG A 82 -3.00 18.61 1.54
N THR A 83 -2.91 18.00 0.36
CA THR A 83 -1.66 17.41 -0.14
C THR A 83 -0.63 18.52 -0.41
N PRO A 84 0.59 18.42 0.15
CA PRO A 84 1.64 19.38 -0.13
C PRO A 84 1.97 19.46 -1.63
N GLU A 85 2.23 20.66 -2.13
CA GLU A 85 2.52 20.93 -3.55
C GLU A 85 3.59 19.99 -4.13
N THR A 86 4.68 19.77 -3.38
CA THR A 86 5.80 18.92 -3.82
C THR A 86 5.38 17.47 -4.00
N TYR A 87 4.57 16.94 -3.08
CA TYR A 87 4.09 15.56 -3.15
C TYR A 87 3.04 15.41 -4.25
N LEU A 88 2.11 16.35 -4.34
CA LEU A 88 1.10 16.37 -5.39
C LEU A 88 1.71 16.29 -6.79
N LYS A 89 2.76 17.11 -7.05
CA LYS A 89 3.49 17.04 -8.31
C LYS A 89 4.14 15.68 -8.54
N ARG A 90 4.75 15.12 -7.50
CA ARG A 90 5.49 13.85 -7.62
C ARG A 90 4.57 12.67 -7.86
N VAL A 91 3.46 12.56 -7.12
CA VAL A 91 2.51 11.47 -7.27
C VAL A 91 1.87 11.48 -8.66
N VAL A 92 1.37 12.62 -9.14
CA VAL A 92 0.80 12.74 -10.49
C VAL A 92 1.85 12.42 -11.56
N THR A 93 3.06 12.97 -11.44
CA THR A 93 4.14 12.69 -12.41
C THR A 93 4.51 11.21 -12.40
N SER A 94 4.54 10.53 -11.24
CA SER A 94 4.90 9.11 -11.16
C SER A 94 3.94 8.24 -11.98
N VAL A 95 2.65 8.60 -12.02
CA VAL A 95 1.66 7.91 -12.85
C VAL A 95 1.81 8.27 -14.34
N MET A 96 2.09 9.53 -14.65
CA MET A 96 2.20 9.98 -16.04
C MET A 96 3.38 9.38 -16.80
N VAL A 97 4.47 9.03 -16.12
CA VAL A 97 5.70 8.50 -16.74
C VAL A 97 5.70 6.99 -16.92
N HIS A 98 4.59 6.31 -16.63
CA HIS A 98 4.53 4.85 -16.81
C HIS A 98 4.80 4.41 -18.25
N SER A 99 5.60 3.38 -18.41
CA SER A 99 5.87 2.71 -19.68
C SER A 99 4.64 2.00 -20.26
N TYR A 100 3.63 1.69 -19.42
CA TYR A 100 2.37 1.11 -19.82
C TYR A 100 1.31 2.20 -20.06
N PRO A 101 0.72 2.33 -21.26
CA PRO A 101 -0.11 3.50 -21.60
C PRO A 101 -1.59 3.38 -21.21
N HIS A 102 -2.10 2.19 -20.83
CA HIS A 102 -3.53 1.94 -20.61
C HIS A 102 -3.94 2.13 -19.15
N TRP A 103 -3.90 3.37 -18.70
CA TRP A 103 -4.28 3.78 -17.35
C TRP A 103 -5.11 5.06 -17.35
N GLU A 104 -5.82 5.28 -16.29
CA GLU A 104 -6.40 6.57 -15.90
C GLU A 104 -6.07 6.86 -14.44
N LEU A 105 -5.97 8.15 -14.10
CA LEU A 105 -5.72 8.63 -12.74
C LEU A 105 -6.94 9.43 -12.26
N ILE A 106 -7.47 9.08 -11.10
CA ILE A 106 -8.62 9.71 -10.48
C ILE A 106 -8.14 10.42 -9.21
N LEU A 107 -8.08 11.74 -9.26
CA LEU A 107 -7.72 12.59 -8.15
C LEU A 107 -9.01 13.02 -7.43
N ALA A 108 -9.30 12.41 -6.29
CA ALA A 108 -10.49 12.68 -5.49
C ALA A 108 -10.13 13.59 -4.30
N ASP A 109 -10.29 14.89 -4.50
CA ASP A 109 -9.85 15.93 -3.56
C ASP A 109 -10.94 16.28 -2.55
N ALA A 110 -10.66 15.99 -1.27
CA ALA A 110 -11.52 16.31 -0.12
C ALA A 110 -11.05 17.55 0.65
N THR A 111 -10.16 18.36 0.09
CA THR A 111 -9.68 19.60 0.70
C THR A 111 -10.83 20.62 0.72
N GLU A 112 -11.01 21.31 1.85
CA GLU A 112 -12.15 22.18 2.09
C GLU A 112 -12.17 23.44 1.21
N ASP A 113 -10.99 23.86 0.76
CA ASP A 113 -10.79 24.97 -0.15
C ASP A 113 -10.31 24.47 -1.52
N ARG A 114 -9.98 25.38 -2.43
CA ARG A 114 -9.50 25.03 -3.77
C ARG A 114 -7.97 25.02 -3.90
N SER A 115 -7.24 24.98 -2.81
CA SER A 115 -5.76 25.08 -2.82
C SER A 115 -5.09 23.95 -3.61
N VAL A 116 -5.59 22.74 -3.53
CA VAL A 116 -5.09 21.59 -4.30
C VAL A 116 -5.41 21.76 -5.79
N GLU A 117 -6.62 22.19 -6.12
CA GLU A 117 -7.03 22.47 -7.51
C GLU A 117 -6.16 23.56 -8.13
N GLU A 118 -5.97 24.69 -7.41
CA GLU A 118 -5.12 25.80 -7.84
C GLU A 118 -3.67 25.35 -8.05
N THR A 119 -3.16 24.52 -7.15
CA THR A 119 -1.82 23.92 -7.27
C THR A 119 -1.70 23.04 -8.52
N LEU A 120 -2.69 22.20 -8.81
CA LEU A 120 -2.72 21.37 -10.01
C LEU A 120 -2.77 22.20 -11.30
N MET A 121 -3.50 23.35 -11.28
CA MET A 121 -3.51 24.31 -12.39
C MET A 121 -2.14 24.98 -12.58
N GLN A 122 -1.52 25.47 -11.51
CA GLN A 122 -0.18 26.08 -11.54
C GLN A 122 0.90 25.11 -12.04
N GLN A 123 0.76 23.82 -11.71
CA GLN A 123 1.65 22.76 -12.18
C GLN A 123 1.34 22.29 -13.60
N GLY A 124 0.25 22.77 -14.21
CA GLY A 124 -0.13 22.45 -15.58
C GLY A 124 -0.85 21.10 -15.75
N PHE A 125 -1.29 20.47 -14.66
CA PHE A 125 -2.07 19.23 -14.73
C PHE A 125 -3.55 19.49 -15.01
N LEU A 126 -4.09 20.64 -14.58
CA LEU A 126 -5.42 21.11 -14.93
C LEU A 126 -5.32 22.37 -15.79
N LYS A 127 -6.31 22.55 -16.67
CA LYS A 127 -6.42 23.74 -17.51
C LYS A 127 -7.15 24.84 -16.74
N GLU A 128 -6.73 26.09 -16.93
CA GLU A 128 -7.52 27.24 -16.49
C GLU A 128 -8.90 27.19 -17.15
N GLN A 129 -9.94 27.38 -16.35
CA GLN A 129 -11.31 27.43 -16.85
C GLN A 129 -11.77 28.88 -17.11
N PRO A 130 -12.68 29.08 -18.09
CA PRO A 130 -13.48 30.30 -18.14
C PRO A 130 -14.29 30.44 -16.84
N THR A 131 -14.39 31.65 -16.33
CA THR A 131 -14.97 32.04 -15.02
C THR A 131 -16.49 31.83 -14.87
N ASP A 132 -17.13 30.95 -15.60
CA ASP A 132 -18.56 30.66 -15.50
C ASP A 132 -18.98 29.76 -14.33
N GLY A 133 -18.00 29.18 -13.62
CA GLY A 133 -18.18 28.62 -12.28
C GLY A 133 -18.96 27.32 -12.15
N GLU A 134 -19.46 26.73 -13.22
CA GLU A 134 -20.32 25.53 -13.18
C GLU A 134 -19.69 24.25 -13.78
N THR A 135 -18.52 24.34 -14.43
CA THR A 135 -17.89 23.19 -15.08
C THR A 135 -16.80 22.57 -14.24
N GLU A 136 -16.75 21.22 -14.17
CA GLU A 136 -15.64 20.49 -13.53
C GLU A 136 -14.31 20.86 -14.21
N PRO A 137 -13.19 20.99 -13.47
CA PRO A 137 -11.87 21.25 -14.04
C PRO A 137 -11.48 20.22 -15.10
N VAL A 138 -10.91 20.68 -16.21
CA VAL A 138 -10.49 19.83 -17.30
C VAL A 138 -9.00 19.55 -17.16
N ALA A 139 -8.61 18.29 -17.06
CA ALA A 139 -7.21 17.89 -17.02
C ALA A 139 -6.48 18.17 -18.35
N ALA A 140 -5.17 18.42 -18.25
CA ALA A 140 -4.31 18.59 -19.42
C ALA A 140 -4.10 17.26 -20.17
N ASP A 141 -3.93 16.17 -19.43
CA ASP A 141 -3.92 14.80 -19.96
C ASP A 141 -5.34 14.21 -19.84
N PRO A 142 -5.97 13.71 -20.93
CA PRO A 142 -7.31 13.15 -20.91
C PRO A 142 -7.45 11.87 -20.06
N ARG A 143 -6.35 11.27 -19.65
CA ARG A 143 -6.34 10.11 -18.74
C ARG A 143 -6.43 10.52 -17.27
N ILE A 144 -6.29 11.80 -16.92
CA ILE A 144 -6.43 12.32 -15.57
C ILE A 144 -7.85 12.84 -15.38
N ARG A 145 -8.46 12.52 -14.27
CA ARG A 145 -9.74 13.04 -13.82
C ARG A 145 -9.58 13.65 -12.43
N TYR A 146 -9.90 14.90 -12.29
CA TYR A 146 -10.00 15.58 -11.00
C TYR A 146 -11.47 15.67 -10.57
N VAL A 147 -11.73 15.35 -9.32
CA VAL A 147 -13.05 15.42 -8.69
C VAL A 147 -12.90 16.10 -7.34
N HIS A 148 -13.53 17.27 -7.19
CA HIS A 148 -13.60 17.92 -5.89
C HIS A 148 -14.77 17.34 -5.08
N LEU A 149 -14.45 16.76 -3.92
CA LEU A 149 -15.44 16.15 -3.04
C LEU A 149 -16.10 17.23 -2.16
N LYS A 150 -17.36 17.02 -1.80
CA LYS A 150 -18.13 18.02 -1.03
C LYS A 150 -17.62 18.22 0.40
N GLU A 151 -17.06 17.18 0.99
CA GLU A 151 -16.55 17.18 2.35
C GLU A 151 -15.48 16.09 2.54
N ASN A 152 -14.63 16.27 3.53
CA ASN A 152 -13.72 15.22 3.97
C ASN A 152 -14.44 14.27 4.94
N ALA A 153 -14.82 13.11 4.46
CA ALA A 153 -15.51 12.08 5.24
C ALA A 153 -14.58 10.94 5.74
N GLY A 154 -13.27 11.13 5.70
CA GLY A 154 -12.25 10.13 6.01
C GLY A 154 -11.75 9.35 4.79
N ILE A 155 -10.61 8.69 4.92
CA ILE A 155 -9.91 8.08 3.78
C ILE A 155 -10.76 7.02 3.07
N ALA A 156 -11.45 6.14 3.80
CA ALA A 156 -12.32 5.12 3.22
C ALA A 156 -13.48 5.73 2.43
N ALA A 157 -14.18 6.71 3.02
CA ALA A 157 -15.33 7.33 2.36
C ALA A 157 -14.90 8.20 1.17
N ASN A 158 -13.77 8.90 1.25
CA ASN A 158 -13.22 9.69 0.15
C ASN A 158 -12.81 8.77 -1.01
N THR A 159 -12.13 7.65 -0.72
CA THR A 159 -11.79 6.66 -1.75
C THR A 159 -13.03 6.05 -2.40
N ASN A 160 -14.07 5.74 -1.62
CA ASN A 160 -15.34 5.23 -2.16
C ASN A 160 -15.99 6.20 -3.14
N GLN A 161 -15.86 7.52 -2.93
CA GLN A 161 -16.36 8.52 -3.85
C GLN A 161 -15.56 8.58 -5.16
N ALA A 162 -14.30 8.12 -5.18
CA ALA A 162 -13.50 7.98 -6.41
C ALA A 162 -13.91 6.76 -7.25
N LEU A 163 -14.32 5.64 -6.60
CA LEU A 163 -14.58 4.37 -7.28
C LEU A 163 -15.59 4.44 -8.45
N PRO A 164 -16.70 5.21 -8.40
CA PRO A 164 -17.65 5.31 -9.51
C PRO A 164 -17.03 5.89 -10.78
N TYR A 165 -15.97 6.67 -10.68
CA TYR A 165 -15.28 7.26 -11.83
C TYR A 165 -14.30 6.29 -12.50
N ALA A 166 -13.91 5.21 -11.82
CA ALA A 166 -13.00 4.21 -12.34
C ALA A 166 -13.63 3.39 -13.48
N LYS A 167 -12.99 3.39 -14.65
CA LYS A 167 -13.41 2.68 -15.86
C LYS A 167 -12.49 1.52 -16.21
N GLY A 168 -11.33 1.44 -15.56
CA GLY A 168 -10.37 0.35 -15.76
C GLY A 168 -10.90 -1.00 -15.32
N ALA A 169 -10.32 -2.06 -15.85
CA ALA A 169 -10.61 -3.43 -15.44
C ALA A 169 -10.11 -3.71 -14.00
N TYR A 170 -9.06 -3.03 -13.61
CA TYR A 170 -8.47 -3.09 -12.27
C TYR A 170 -8.35 -1.70 -11.67
N ILE A 171 -8.52 -1.60 -10.35
CA ILE A 171 -8.30 -0.36 -9.59
C ILE A 171 -7.05 -0.56 -8.73
N GLY A 172 -6.08 0.35 -8.87
CA GLY A 172 -4.90 0.47 -8.03
C GLY A 172 -5.06 1.56 -6.98
N LEU A 173 -4.50 1.32 -5.79
CA LEU A 173 -4.50 2.29 -4.69
C LEU A 173 -3.15 2.98 -4.62
N LEU A 174 -3.16 4.30 -4.59
CA LEU A 174 -1.97 5.13 -4.44
C LEU A 174 -2.24 6.21 -3.39
N ASP A 175 -1.37 6.27 -2.39
CA ASP A 175 -1.45 7.31 -1.37
C ASP A 175 -0.83 8.62 -1.89
N HIS A 176 -1.38 9.75 -1.49
CA HIS A 176 -1.09 11.07 -2.04
C HIS A 176 0.32 11.62 -1.74
N ASP A 177 1.07 10.94 -0.91
CA ASP A 177 2.46 11.25 -0.55
C ASP A 177 3.48 10.22 -1.05
N ASP A 178 3.02 9.17 -1.74
CA ASP A 178 3.84 8.08 -2.24
C ASP A 178 4.11 8.17 -3.75
N VAL A 179 4.88 7.24 -4.28
CA VAL A 179 5.18 7.19 -5.72
C VAL A 179 5.27 5.77 -6.26
N LEU A 180 4.83 5.60 -7.51
CA LEU A 180 5.02 4.36 -8.26
C LEU A 180 6.29 4.39 -9.10
N THR A 181 6.91 3.23 -9.32
CA THR A 181 7.99 3.13 -10.30
C THR A 181 7.45 3.22 -11.73
N PRO A 182 8.23 3.72 -12.71
CA PRO A 182 7.74 3.90 -14.09
C PRO A 182 7.29 2.61 -14.79
N ASP A 183 7.74 1.45 -14.33
CA ASP A 183 7.39 0.13 -14.85
C ASP A 183 6.26 -0.57 -14.07
N ALA A 184 5.72 0.05 -13.01
CA ALA A 184 4.77 -0.62 -12.11
C ALA A 184 3.54 -1.16 -12.85
N LEU A 185 2.87 -0.35 -13.65
CA LEU A 185 1.68 -0.80 -14.37
C LEU A 185 1.99 -1.78 -15.51
N TYR A 186 3.18 -1.71 -16.09
CA TYR A 186 3.63 -2.70 -17.06
C TYR A 186 3.78 -4.07 -16.41
N GLU A 187 4.44 -4.16 -15.28
CA GLU A 187 4.66 -5.42 -14.56
C GLU A 187 3.34 -6.02 -14.07
N MET A 188 2.41 -5.18 -13.59
CA MET A 188 1.05 -5.61 -13.24
C MET A 188 0.30 -6.14 -14.48
N ALA A 189 0.33 -5.43 -15.61
CA ALA A 189 -0.33 -5.84 -16.84
C ALA A 189 0.22 -7.16 -17.39
N ASP A 190 1.55 -7.31 -17.38
CA ASP A 190 2.23 -8.52 -17.86
C ASP A 190 1.86 -9.74 -16.99
N ALA A 191 1.87 -9.58 -15.66
CA ALA A 191 1.51 -10.64 -14.74
C ALA A 191 0.04 -11.07 -14.90
N VAL A 192 -0.88 -10.11 -14.98
CA VAL A 192 -2.33 -10.36 -15.17
C VAL A 192 -2.58 -11.02 -16.53
N THR A 193 -1.95 -10.54 -17.62
CA THR A 193 -2.08 -11.14 -18.95
C THR A 193 -1.59 -12.57 -18.96
N LYS A 194 -0.43 -12.83 -18.40
CA LYS A 194 0.10 -14.20 -18.28
C LYS A 194 -0.78 -15.14 -17.45
N ALA A 195 -1.49 -14.61 -16.46
CA ALA A 195 -2.48 -15.40 -15.71
C ALA A 195 -3.70 -15.72 -16.57
N TYR A 196 -4.22 -14.75 -17.31
CA TYR A 196 -5.35 -14.96 -18.24
C TYR A 196 -5.01 -15.97 -19.33
N ASP A 197 -3.81 -15.95 -19.89
CA ASP A 197 -3.35 -16.93 -20.87
C ASP A 197 -3.35 -18.36 -20.31
N ARG A 198 -3.25 -18.50 -18.99
CA ARG A 198 -3.36 -19.79 -18.26
C ARG A 198 -4.80 -20.10 -17.80
N GLY A 199 -5.78 -19.28 -18.17
CA GLY A 199 -7.18 -19.44 -17.78
C GLY A 199 -7.49 -19.01 -16.34
N VAL A 200 -6.63 -18.22 -15.71
CA VAL A 200 -6.83 -17.71 -14.36
C VAL A 200 -7.33 -16.27 -14.41
N LYS A 201 -8.56 -16.02 -13.94
CA LYS A 201 -9.06 -14.67 -13.69
C LYS A 201 -8.43 -14.16 -12.41
N VAL A 202 -7.67 -13.05 -12.51
CA VAL A 202 -6.98 -12.46 -11.36
C VAL A 202 -7.98 -11.66 -10.52
N THR A 203 -8.02 -11.93 -9.22
CA THR A 203 -8.84 -11.19 -8.26
C THR A 203 -8.13 -9.92 -7.81
N PHE A 204 -6.88 -10.04 -7.41
CA PHE A 204 -5.99 -8.90 -7.16
C PHE A 204 -4.53 -9.30 -7.33
N ALA A 205 -3.69 -8.31 -7.55
CA ALA A 205 -2.25 -8.47 -7.62
C ALA A 205 -1.56 -7.44 -6.71
N TYR A 206 -0.41 -7.79 -6.18
CA TYR A 206 0.39 -6.92 -5.31
C TYR A 206 1.88 -7.07 -5.59
N SER A 207 2.64 -6.03 -5.27
CA SER A 207 4.09 -6.02 -5.46
C SER A 207 4.86 -5.89 -4.16
N ASP A 208 6.18 -5.99 -4.24
CA ASP A 208 7.08 -5.53 -3.20
C ASP A 208 7.06 -4.00 -3.13
N GLU A 209 7.53 -3.47 -2.01
CA GLU A 209 7.68 -2.04 -1.75
C GLU A 209 8.99 -1.76 -1.03
N ASP A 210 9.42 -0.52 -1.04
CA ASP A 210 10.45 -0.01 -0.14
C ASP A 210 10.00 1.33 0.47
N LYS A 211 10.87 1.94 1.25
CA LYS A 211 10.66 3.27 1.78
C LYS A 211 11.58 4.26 1.12
N CYS A 212 11.10 5.48 0.92
CA CYS A 212 11.94 6.60 0.54
C CYS A 212 11.89 7.72 1.58
N ASP A 213 12.91 8.59 1.58
CA ASP A 213 12.88 9.83 2.35
C ASP A 213 11.96 10.88 1.70
N GLY A 214 11.70 11.99 2.39
CA GLY A 214 10.81 13.05 1.91
C GLY A 214 11.19 13.60 0.54
N GLU A 215 12.48 13.60 0.20
CA GLU A 215 13.04 14.16 -1.04
C GLU A 215 13.32 13.10 -2.13
N GLU A 216 13.00 11.81 -1.87
CA GLU A 216 13.30 10.67 -2.76
C GLU A 216 14.79 10.54 -3.12
N THR A 217 15.67 10.93 -2.22
CA THR A 217 17.11 10.84 -2.43
C THR A 217 17.69 9.53 -1.94
N ARG A 218 16.97 8.85 -1.06
CA ARG A 218 17.37 7.59 -0.46
C ARG A 218 16.20 6.63 -0.39
N TYR A 219 16.45 5.38 -0.83
CA TYR A 219 15.54 4.24 -0.71
C TYR A 219 16.11 3.26 0.32
N TYR A 220 15.24 2.69 1.17
CA TYR A 220 15.66 1.84 2.29
C TYR A 220 14.50 0.96 2.79
N ASP A 221 14.76 0.05 3.70
CA ASP A 221 13.78 -0.87 4.30
C ASP A 221 12.91 -1.60 3.24
N PRO A 222 13.49 -2.33 2.27
CA PRO A 222 12.70 -3.05 1.29
C PRO A 222 11.83 -4.10 1.99
N ASN A 223 10.58 -4.19 1.58
CA ASN A 223 9.65 -5.23 1.99
C ASN A 223 9.46 -6.21 0.83
N HIS A 224 10.32 -7.24 0.79
CA HIS A 224 10.19 -8.36 -0.14
C HIS A 224 9.14 -9.31 0.39
N LYS A 225 8.00 -9.34 -0.28
CA LYS A 225 6.82 -10.06 0.18
C LYS A 225 6.85 -11.52 -0.29
N GLU A 226 6.12 -12.34 0.43
CA GLU A 226 5.89 -13.73 0.02
C GLU A 226 4.76 -13.80 -1.02
N ASN A 227 4.73 -14.89 -1.80
CA ASN A 227 3.53 -15.27 -2.51
C ASN A 227 2.35 -15.35 -1.54
N PHE A 228 1.12 -15.26 -2.06
CA PHE A 228 -0.04 -15.23 -1.19
C PHE A 228 0.00 -16.39 -0.17
N ASN A 229 -0.15 -16.01 1.09
CA ASN A 229 -0.12 -16.90 2.24
C ASN A 229 -1.26 -16.52 3.18
N TYR A 230 -2.26 -17.39 3.26
CA TYR A 230 -3.46 -17.12 4.04
C TYR A 230 -3.17 -16.95 5.54
N ASP A 231 -2.26 -17.74 6.11
CA ASP A 231 -1.90 -17.59 7.52
C ASP A 231 -1.16 -16.28 7.81
N LEU A 232 -0.33 -15.84 6.86
CA LEU A 232 0.40 -14.59 7.00
C LEU A 232 -0.54 -13.39 6.95
N ILE A 233 -1.53 -13.35 6.03
CA ILE A 233 -2.48 -12.25 5.96
C ILE A 233 -3.39 -12.18 7.21
N LEU A 234 -3.60 -13.28 7.92
CA LEU A 234 -4.30 -13.29 9.20
C LEU A 234 -3.45 -12.74 10.36
N SER A 235 -2.19 -12.44 10.13
CA SER A 235 -1.30 -11.89 11.15
C SER A 235 -0.89 -10.44 10.92
N ASN A 236 -0.87 -9.96 9.70
CA ASN A 236 -0.59 -8.56 9.36
C ASN A 236 -0.98 -8.24 7.92
N ASN A 237 -1.15 -6.95 7.61
CA ASN A 237 -1.33 -6.49 6.25
C ASN A 237 0.01 -6.41 5.52
N TYR A 238 0.49 -7.54 4.97
CA TYR A 238 1.74 -7.54 4.22
C TYR A 238 1.56 -7.23 2.72
N ILE A 239 0.31 -7.16 2.24
CA ILE A 239 -0.01 -7.01 0.81
C ILE A 239 0.11 -5.56 0.35
N CYS A 240 -0.38 -4.59 1.12
CA CYS A 240 -0.28 -3.17 0.77
C CYS A 240 1.08 -2.59 1.19
N HIS A 241 1.79 -1.94 0.25
CA HIS A 241 1.47 -1.48 -1.09
C HIS A 241 2.35 -2.20 -2.13
N PHE A 242 2.21 -2.20 -3.43
CA PHE A 242 1.18 -1.66 -4.30
C PHE A 242 0.12 -2.74 -4.56
N LEU A 243 -1.15 -2.40 -4.44
CA LEU A 243 -2.28 -3.30 -4.66
C LEU A 243 -3.09 -2.85 -5.87
N VAL A 244 -3.39 -3.76 -6.79
CA VAL A 244 -4.41 -3.61 -7.83
C VAL A 244 -5.44 -4.72 -7.70
N MET A 245 -6.73 -4.38 -7.74
CA MET A 245 -7.84 -5.32 -7.53
C MET A 245 -8.85 -5.24 -8.69
N ASP A 246 -9.49 -6.36 -9.03
CA ASP A 246 -10.62 -6.39 -9.99
C ASP A 246 -11.60 -5.27 -9.66
N ALA A 247 -11.92 -4.43 -10.64
CA ALA A 247 -12.67 -3.20 -10.42
C ALA A 247 -14.10 -3.46 -9.94
N GLU A 248 -14.76 -4.49 -10.45
CA GLU A 248 -16.12 -4.84 -10.03
C GLU A 248 -16.14 -5.36 -8.60
N LEU A 249 -15.11 -6.13 -8.22
CA LEU A 249 -14.96 -6.59 -6.85
C LEU A 249 -14.74 -5.42 -5.89
N MET A 250 -13.80 -4.52 -6.20
CA MET A 250 -13.51 -3.37 -5.33
C MET A 250 -14.71 -2.45 -5.18
N LYS A 251 -15.42 -2.13 -6.28
CA LYS A 251 -16.64 -1.30 -6.26
C LYS A 251 -17.77 -1.94 -5.46
N ARG A 252 -17.89 -3.26 -5.47
CA ARG A 252 -18.92 -3.99 -4.71
C ARG A 252 -18.57 -4.09 -3.22
N LEU A 253 -17.31 -4.36 -2.91
CA LEU A 253 -16.85 -4.45 -1.52
C LEU A 253 -16.80 -3.10 -0.84
N GLN A 254 -16.35 -2.06 -1.54
CA GLN A 254 -16.09 -0.72 -1.01
C GLN A 254 -15.18 -0.71 0.23
N PHE A 255 -14.70 0.44 0.61
CA PHE A 255 -13.96 0.61 1.86
C PHE A 255 -14.93 0.89 3.01
N ARG A 256 -14.68 0.33 4.18
CA ARG A 256 -15.52 0.54 5.36
C ARG A 256 -14.96 1.68 6.22
N PRO A 257 -15.71 2.79 6.42
CA PRO A 257 -15.24 3.93 7.23
C PRO A 257 -14.89 3.55 8.68
N GLU A 258 -15.57 2.56 9.26
CA GLU A 258 -15.25 2.04 10.58
C GLU A 258 -13.88 1.35 10.66
N CYS A 259 -13.25 1.09 9.51
CA CYS A 259 -11.91 0.53 9.40
C CYS A 259 -10.85 1.57 8.94
N ASP A 260 -11.17 2.87 9.00
CA ASP A 260 -10.20 3.93 8.67
C ASP A 260 -8.87 3.73 9.40
N GLY A 261 -7.78 3.85 8.66
CA GLY A 261 -6.41 3.55 9.10
C GLY A 261 -5.96 2.11 8.88
N ALA A 262 -6.88 1.19 8.57
CA ALA A 262 -6.64 -0.18 8.11
C ALA A 262 -7.71 -0.62 7.10
N GLN A 263 -8.26 0.36 6.35
CA GLN A 263 -9.32 0.16 5.36
C GLN A 263 -8.90 -0.74 4.21
N ASP A 264 -7.64 -0.69 3.84
CA ASP A 264 -6.98 -1.53 2.84
C ASP A 264 -6.86 -2.99 3.33
N TYR A 265 -6.46 -3.19 4.58
CA TYR A 265 -6.40 -4.51 5.19
C TYR A 265 -7.78 -5.16 5.28
N ASP A 266 -8.79 -4.39 5.68
CA ASP A 266 -10.19 -4.84 5.70
C ASP A 266 -10.68 -5.25 4.30
N LEU A 267 -10.40 -4.43 3.28
CA LEU A 267 -10.76 -4.72 1.90
C LEU A 267 -10.12 -6.02 1.42
N VAL A 268 -8.81 -6.20 1.65
CA VAL A 268 -8.07 -7.41 1.27
C VAL A 268 -8.64 -8.64 1.97
N LEU A 269 -8.89 -8.58 3.28
CA LEU A 269 -9.46 -9.70 4.03
C LEU A 269 -10.85 -10.09 3.51
N ARG A 270 -11.70 -9.13 3.13
CA ARG A 270 -13.02 -9.41 2.53
C ARG A 270 -12.89 -10.01 1.13
N ALA A 271 -11.97 -9.50 0.31
CA ALA A 271 -11.67 -10.08 -1.00
C ALA A 271 -11.17 -11.53 -0.90
N VAL A 272 -10.25 -11.80 0.02
CA VAL A 272 -9.77 -13.15 0.31
C VAL A 272 -10.91 -14.07 0.78
N ALA A 273 -11.81 -13.56 1.62
CA ALA A 273 -12.96 -14.35 2.08
C ALA A 273 -13.86 -14.78 0.92
N GLU A 274 -14.08 -13.91 -0.08
CA GLU A 274 -14.85 -14.25 -1.28
C GLU A 274 -14.14 -15.26 -2.16
N VAL A 275 -12.84 -15.08 -2.41
CA VAL A 275 -12.02 -16.04 -3.17
C VAL A 275 -12.11 -17.44 -2.55
N LEU A 276 -11.91 -17.53 -1.23
CA LEU A 276 -11.94 -18.80 -0.53
C LEU A 276 -13.37 -19.39 -0.40
N ALA A 277 -14.41 -18.57 -0.43
CA ALA A 277 -15.79 -19.05 -0.42
C ALA A 277 -16.21 -19.64 -1.78
N THR A 278 -15.70 -19.08 -2.90
CA THR A 278 -16.06 -19.50 -4.25
C THR A 278 -15.26 -20.72 -4.71
N ASP A 279 -13.95 -20.67 -4.56
CA ASP A 279 -13.02 -21.64 -5.18
C ASP A 279 -12.15 -22.38 -4.14
N GLY A 280 -12.38 -22.16 -2.86
CA GLY A 280 -11.57 -22.73 -1.79
C GLY A 280 -10.08 -22.33 -1.94
N GLN A 281 -9.18 -23.22 -1.57
CA GLN A 281 -7.73 -23.00 -1.73
C GLN A 281 -7.30 -22.87 -3.20
N ALA A 282 -8.06 -23.43 -4.15
CA ALA A 282 -7.76 -23.27 -5.58
C ALA A 282 -7.86 -21.83 -6.03
N GLY A 283 -8.71 -21.03 -5.39
CA GLY A 283 -8.90 -19.60 -5.66
C GLY A 283 -7.67 -18.75 -5.32
N GLU A 284 -6.79 -19.20 -4.45
CA GLU A 284 -5.55 -18.49 -4.11
C GLU A 284 -4.67 -18.19 -5.35
N LYS A 285 -4.78 -19.03 -6.41
CA LYS A 285 -4.10 -18.79 -7.69
C LYS A 285 -4.53 -17.51 -8.40
N SER A 286 -5.70 -16.96 -8.04
CA SER A 286 -6.19 -15.68 -8.55
C SER A 286 -5.57 -14.47 -7.85
N ILE A 287 -4.75 -14.69 -6.83
CA ILE A 287 -4.02 -13.67 -6.08
C ILE A 287 -2.56 -13.72 -6.51
N LEU A 288 -2.10 -12.67 -7.18
CA LEU A 288 -0.77 -12.64 -7.77
C LEU A 288 0.19 -11.78 -6.93
N HIS A 289 1.39 -12.29 -6.73
CA HIS A 289 2.52 -11.52 -6.23
C HIS A 289 3.50 -11.21 -7.37
N ILE A 290 3.90 -9.97 -7.48
CA ILE A 290 4.95 -9.49 -8.38
C ILE A 290 6.18 -9.18 -7.54
N PRO A 291 7.24 -10.04 -7.56
CA PRO A 291 8.41 -9.89 -6.70
C PRO A 291 9.36 -8.79 -7.20
N LYS A 292 8.83 -7.59 -7.31
CA LYS A 292 9.55 -6.36 -7.70
C LYS A 292 9.09 -5.20 -6.82
N VAL A 293 10.02 -4.36 -6.42
CA VAL A 293 9.71 -3.08 -5.77
C VAL A 293 9.13 -2.14 -6.81
N LEU A 294 7.81 -1.94 -6.76
CA LEU A 294 7.05 -1.10 -7.69
C LEU A 294 6.41 0.12 -7.00
N TYR A 295 6.58 0.23 -5.71
CA TYR A 295 5.99 1.27 -4.86
C TYR A 295 7.03 1.76 -3.85
N HIS A 296 7.13 3.08 -3.71
CA HIS A 296 7.98 3.74 -2.73
C HIS A 296 7.13 4.45 -1.68
N TRP A 297 7.13 3.92 -0.47
CA TRP A 297 6.44 4.51 0.67
C TRP A 297 7.26 5.65 1.25
N ARG A 298 6.76 6.87 1.11
CA ARG A 298 7.45 8.07 1.59
C ARG A 298 7.35 8.21 3.09
N CYS A 299 8.50 8.35 3.74
CA CYS A 299 8.61 8.56 5.16
C CYS A 299 8.94 10.02 5.48
N HIS A 300 7.99 10.73 6.06
CA HIS A 300 8.14 12.09 6.57
C HIS A 300 7.58 12.19 8.01
N GLU A 301 7.78 13.33 8.70
CA GLU A 301 7.42 13.47 10.12
C GLU A 301 5.93 13.21 10.42
N ALA A 302 5.04 13.49 9.48
CA ALA A 302 3.60 13.27 9.61
C ALA A 302 3.15 11.87 9.17
N SER A 303 4.01 11.09 8.51
CA SER A 303 3.65 9.76 8.01
C SER A 303 3.41 8.74 9.14
N THR A 304 2.61 7.73 8.87
CA THR A 304 2.32 6.62 9.82
C THR A 304 3.58 5.91 10.25
N ALA A 305 4.54 5.76 9.34
CA ALA A 305 5.82 5.12 9.62
C ALA A 305 6.68 5.89 10.64
N ALA A 306 6.50 7.22 10.72
CA ALA A 306 7.27 8.05 11.65
C ALA A 306 6.70 8.10 13.07
N ASN A 307 5.38 7.96 13.26
CA ASN A 307 4.74 8.13 14.57
C ASN A 307 3.69 7.02 14.87
N PRO A 308 4.10 5.86 15.40
CA PRO A 308 3.18 4.77 15.76
C PRO A 308 2.11 5.16 16.80
N HIS A 309 2.36 6.18 17.62
CA HIS A 309 1.41 6.64 18.65
C HIS A 309 0.22 7.40 18.08
N SER A 310 0.41 8.12 16.98
CA SER A 310 -0.64 8.98 16.41
C SER A 310 -1.79 8.18 15.80
N LYS A 311 -1.59 6.88 15.57
CA LYS A 311 -2.55 6.03 14.88
C LYS A 311 -2.92 4.75 15.64
N LYS A 312 -3.09 4.84 16.96
CA LYS A 312 -3.63 3.71 17.75
C LYS A 312 -4.94 3.18 17.16
N TYR A 313 -5.78 4.07 16.64
CA TYR A 313 -7.03 3.74 15.97
C TYR A 313 -6.83 2.80 14.75
N ALA A 314 -5.71 2.95 14.01
CA ALA A 314 -5.42 2.10 12.86
C ALA A 314 -5.15 0.64 13.27
N TYR A 315 -4.46 0.43 14.40
CA TYR A 315 -4.24 -0.92 14.91
C TYR A 315 -5.52 -1.56 15.45
N GLU A 316 -6.37 -0.76 16.09
CA GLU A 316 -7.71 -1.19 16.54
C GLU A 316 -8.61 -1.51 15.35
N ALA A 317 -8.54 -0.73 14.27
CA ALA A 317 -9.25 -0.98 13.02
C ALA A 317 -8.78 -2.29 12.36
N GLY A 318 -7.47 -2.55 12.30
CA GLY A 318 -6.93 -3.79 11.77
C GLY A 318 -7.34 -5.01 12.59
N LEU A 319 -7.37 -4.88 13.93
CA LEU A 319 -7.88 -5.95 14.80
C LEU A 319 -9.38 -6.20 14.57
N ARG A 320 -10.16 -5.15 14.31
CA ARG A 320 -11.59 -5.25 13.96
C ARG A 320 -11.76 -5.98 12.64
N ALA A 321 -11.03 -5.57 11.60
CA ALA A 321 -11.05 -6.21 10.30
C ALA A 321 -10.76 -7.73 10.39
N LEU A 322 -9.78 -8.11 11.20
CA LEU A 322 -9.44 -9.51 11.42
C LEU A 322 -10.55 -10.27 12.19
N ARG A 323 -11.18 -9.65 13.18
CA ARG A 323 -12.34 -10.24 13.91
C ARG A 323 -13.51 -10.49 12.98
N ASP A 324 -13.83 -9.50 12.14
CA ASP A 324 -14.91 -9.58 11.17
C ASP A 324 -14.63 -10.68 10.14
N HIS A 325 -13.40 -10.77 9.66
CA HIS A 325 -12.98 -11.84 8.76
C HIS A 325 -13.12 -13.22 9.41
N ALA A 326 -12.65 -13.39 10.65
CA ALA A 326 -12.77 -14.65 11.37
C ALA A 326 -14.25 -15.06 11.55
N ALA A 327 -15.12 -14.09 11.89
CA ALA A 327 -16.55 -14.32 12.00
C ALA A 327 -17.19 -14.68 10.66
N LEU A 328 -16.85 -13.93 9.58
CA LEU A 328 -17.35 -14.18 8.22
C LEU A 328 -16.97 -15.59 7.71
N ARG A 329 -15.76 -16.03 8.03
CA ARG A 329 -15.23 -17.35 7.63
C ARG A 329 -15.61 -18.47 8.60
N GLY A 330 -16.32 -18.18 9.70
CA GLY A 330 -16.64 -19.16 10.73
C GLY A 330 -15.41 -19.76 11.42
N ILE A 331 -14.31 -18.99 11.52
CA ILE A 331 -13.09 -19.45 12.18
C ILE A 331 -13.27 -19.38 13.69
N PRO A 332 -13.23 -20.52 14.42
CA PRO A 332 -13.42 -20.57 15.87
C PRO A 332 -12.16 -20.10 16.60
N ALA A 333 -11.84 -18.83 16.47
CA ALA A 333 -10.68 -18.20 17.06
C ALA A 333 -10.99 -16.79 17.56
N THR A 334 -10.23 -16.32 18.53
CA THR A 334 -10.26 -14.95 19.00
C THR A 334 -9.09 -14.17 18.41
N ALA A 335 -9.37 -13.04 17.74
CA ALA A 335 -8.33 -12.15 17.25
C ALA A 335 -7.78 -11.31 18.40
N CYS A 336 -6.47 -11.30 18.56
CA CYS A 336 -5.76 -10.59 19.62
C CYS A 336 -4.62 -9.74 19.02
N GLU A 337 -4.31 -8.62 19.64
CA GLU A 337 -3.07 -7.89 19.40
C GLU A 337 -1.88 -8.71 19.90
N THR A 338 -0.74 -8.53 19.21
CA THR A 338 0.54 -9.02 19.71
C THR A 338 1.30 -7.91 20.43
N ARG A 339 2.47 -8.21 20.97
CA ARG A 339 3.38 -7.18 21.52
C ARG A 339 3.92 -6.22 20.45
N HIS A 340 3.91 -6.63 19.17
CA HIS A 340 4.32 -5.82 18.03
C HIS A 340 3.09 -5.16 17.40
N VAL A 341 3.11 -3.85 17.28
CA VAL A 341 2.01 -3.08 16.68
C VAL A 341 1.88 -3.42 15.20
N GLY A 342 0.63 -3.54 14.73
CA GLY A 342 0.36 -3.96 13.35
C GLY A 342 0.44 -5.47 13.11
N PHE A 343 0.82 -6.23 14.14
CA PHE A 343 0.78 -7.70 14.10
C PHE A 343 -0.29 -8.22 15.04
N TYR A 344 -1.08 -9.15 14.51
CA TYR A 344 -2.22 -9.78 15.20
C TYR A 344 -1.99 -11.28 15.34
N ARG A 345 -2.84 -11.93 16.11
CA ARG A 345 -2.87 -13.36 16.24
C ARG A 345 -4.31 -13.85 16.37
N LEU A 346 -4.66 -14.89 15.62
CA LEU A 346 -5.85 -15.69 15.89
C LEU A 346 -5.51 -16.76 16.93
N GLN A 347 -6.21 -16.73 18.05
CA GLN A 347 -6.11 -17.73 19.10
C GLN A 347 -7.24 -18.72 18.93
N TYR A 348 -6.97 -19.86 18.36
CA TYR A 348 -7.92 -20.95 18.12
C TYR A 348 -8.31 -21.63 19.43
N THR A 349 -9.58 -22.03 19.54
CA THR A 349 -10.09 -22.77 20.70
C THR A 349 -9.47 -24.19 20.75
N ASP A 350 -9.43 -24.86 19.59
CA ASP A 350 -8.75 -26.14 19.37
C ASP A 350 -8.16 -26.14 17.96
N VAL A 351 -6.82 -26.06 17.89
CA VAL A 351 -6.11 -25.96 16.61
C VAL A 351 -6.29 -27.22 15.77
N LEU A 352 -6.11 -28.40 16.35
CA LEU A 352 -6.14 -29.66 15.61
C LEU A 352 -7.54 -30.00 15.06
N GLN A 353 -8.60 -29.60 15.77
CA GLN A 353 -9.98 -29.78 15.28
C GLN A 353 -10.37 -28.74 14.24
N ASN A 354 -9.88 -27.52 14.38
CA ASN A 354 -10.33 -26.38 13.57
C ASN A 354 -9.37 -26.03 12.42
N ARG A 355 -8.23 -26.70 12.33
CA ARG A 355 -7.21 -26.55 11.27
C ARG A 355 -6.82 -27.93 10.76
N PRO A 356 -7.62 -28.54 9.88
CA PRO A 356 -7.38 -29.90 9.37
C PRO A 356 -6.08 -30.00 8.53
N ASP A 357 -5.53 -28.86 8.12
CA ASP A 357 -4.26 -28.70 7.44
C ASP A 357 -3.04 -28.78 8.39
N VAL A 358 -3.28 -28.68 9.71
CA VAL A 358 -2.21 -28.72 10.73
C VAL A 358 -2.04 -30.12 11.27
N ALA A 359 -0.87 -30.72 11.03
CA ALA A 359 -0.55 -32.09 11.50
C ALA A 359 -0.06 -32.14 12.95
N ALA A 360 0.51 -31.06 13.49
CA ALA A 360 1.02 -31.01 14.86
C ALA A 360 1.01 -29.58 15.43
N VAL A 361 0.80 -29.45 16.74
CA VAL A 361 0.89 -28.19 17.47
C VAL A 361 1.89 -28.33 18.60
N GLY A 362 2.93 -27.50 18.60
CA GLY A 362 3.91 -27.39 19.68
C GLY A 362 3.51 -26.31 20.70
N GLY A 363 3.68 -26.59 21.98
CA GLY A 363 3.59 -25.57 23.01
C GLY A 363 4.85 -24.68 23.04
N ARG A 364 4.70 -23.45 23.52
CA ARG A 364 5.87 -22.59 23.80
C ARG A 364 6.60 -23.13 25.03
N VAL A 365 7.87 -23.51 24.86
CA VAL A 365 8.75 -23.76 26.00
C VAL A 365 9.12 -22.40 26.60
N LEU A 366 8.74 -22.16 27.84
CA LEU A 366 9.04 -20.93 28.61
C LEU A 366 10.47 -21.00 29.16
#